data_3c51ac9ef2c3bb36befe27ae30ede56f
#
_entry.id   3c51ac9ef2c3bb36befe27ae30ede56f
#
_cell.length_a   1.000
_cell.length_b   1.000
_cell.length_c   1.000
_cell.angle_alpha   90.00
_cell.angle_beta   90.00
_cell.angle_gamma   90.00
#
_symmetry.space_group_name_H-M   'P 1'
#
loop_
_entity.id
_entity.type
_entity.pdbx_description
1 polymer ?
#
loop_
_entity_poly.entity_id
_entity_poly.type
_entity_poly.pdbx_seq_one_letter_code
_entity_poly.pdbx_strand_id
1 'polypeptide(L)' 'MTRTDEIDLEIRQQAIRLYPKCVALFELPLMVYSQIMQDNDLRQKPYRVSETRIKKVISSMPEFQ' A
#
# COMPACT_ATOMS: atom_id res chain seq x y z
N MET A 1 15.47 -1.53 10.68
CA MET A 1 14.60 -1.66 9.49
C MET A 1 15.26 -1.03 8.28
N THR A 2 15.17 -1.69 7.14
CA THR A 2 15.62 -1.09 5.88
C THR A 2 14.53 -0.21 5.31
N ARG A 3 14.89 0.65 4.35
CA ARG A 3 13.91 1.47 3.64
C ARG A 3 12.86 0.59 2.94
N THR A 4 13.29 -0.55 2.40
CA THR A 4 12.39 -1.51 1.77
C THR A 4 11.36 -2.03 2.75
N ASP A 5 11.78 -2.37 3.97
CA ASP A 5 10.87 -2.86 5.01
C ASP A 5 9.86 -1.79 5.43
N GLU A 6 10.30 -0.54 5.52
CA GLU A 6 9.42 0.58 5.84
C GLU A 6 8.33 0.75 4.78
N ILE A 7 8.70 0.64 3.51
CA ILE A 7 7.75 0.77 2.41
C ILE A 7 6.75 -0.38 2.43
N ASP A 8 7.22 -1.60 2.64
CA ASP A 8 6.33 -2.77 2.70
C ASP A 8 5.35 -2.65 3.87
N LEU A 9 5.83 -2.18 5.03
CA LEU A 9 4.98 -1.96 6.19
C LEU A 9 3.91 -0.90 5.88
N GLU A 10 4.29 0.19 5.23
CA GLU A 10 3.35 1.24 4.84
C GLU A 10 2.27 0.69 3.92
N ILE A 11 2.66 -0.12 2.93
CA ILE A 11 1.70 -0.73 2.01
C ILE A 11 0.70 -1.59 2.78
N ARG A 12 1.19 -2.42 3.69
CA ARG A 12 0.33 -3.29 4.50
C ARG A 12 -0.65 -2.49 5.37
N GLN A 13 -0.16 -1.45 6.03
CA GLN A 13 -1.00 -0.62 6.87
C GLN A 13 -2.09 0.08 6.08
N GLN A 14 -1.75 0.63 4.92
CA GLN A 14 -2.73 1.29 4.06
C GLN A 14 -3.73 0.27 3.50
N ALA A 15 -3.27 -0.92 3.14
CA ALA A 15 -4.16 -1.96 2.63
C ALA A 15 -5.20 -2.37 3.68
N ILE A 16 -4.79 -2.58 4.91
CA ILE A 16 -5.70 -2.93 6.01
C ILE A 16 -6.69 -1.80 6.24
N ARG A 17 -6.22 -0.56 6.24
CA ARG A 17 -7.04 0.62 6.46
C ARG A 17 -8.09 0.81 5.37
N LEU A 18 -7.71 0.58 4.12
CA LEU A 18 -8.56 0.88 2.96
C LEU A 18 -9.42 -0.30 2.53
N TYR A 19 -9.09 -1.51 2.95
CA TYR A 19 -9.82 -2.71 2.55
C TYR A 19 -11.34 -2.60 2.80
N PRO A 20 -11.81 -2.13 3.97
CA PRO A 20 -13.25 -2.01 4.20
C PRO A 20 -13.95 -1.02 3.27
N LYS A 21 -13.20 -0.13 2.63
CA LYS A 21 -13.74 0.90 1.76
C LYS A 21 -13.75 0.50 0.29
N CYS A 22 -13.08 -0.61 -0.06
CA CYS A 22 -13.05 -1.04 -1.46
C CYS A 22 -14.25 -1.92 -1.77
N VAL A 23 -14.73 -1.83 -3.01
CA VAL A 23 -15.85 -2.64 -3.47
C VAL A 23 -15.38 -4.04 -3.83
N ALA A 24 -14.20 -4.13 -4.45
CA ALA A 24 -13.62 -5.40 -4.85
C ALA A 24 -12.13 -5.39 -4.54
N LEU A 25 -11.60 -6.56 -4.20
CA LEU A 25 -10.20 -6.68 -3.80
C LEU A 25 -9.23 -6.19 -4.88
N PHE A 26 -9.58 -6.37 -6.16
CA PHE A 26 -8.70 -5.94 -7.25
C PHE A 26 -8.54 -4.42 -7.31
N GLU A 27 -9.41 -3.66 -6.68
CA GLU A 27 -9.31 -2.20 -6.62
C GLU A 27 -8.32 -1.74 -5.53
N LEU A 28 -8.05 -2.59 -4.55
CA LEU A 28 -7.25 -2.21 -3.40
C LEU A 28 -5.85 -1.73 -3.75
N PRO A 29 -5.11 -2.37 -4.68
CA PRO A 29 -3.78 -1.87 -5.04
C PRO A 29 -3.78 -0.43 -5.54
N LEU A 30 -4.76 -0.05 -6.36
CA LEU A 30 -4.87 1.33 -6.85
C LEU A 30 -5.21 2.30 -5.72
N MET A 31 -6.08 1.90 -4.81
CA MET A 31 -6.43 2.72 -3.65
C MET A 31 -5.21 2.97 -2.77
N VAL A 32 -4.44 1.92 -2.50
CA VAL A 32 -3.22 2.04 -1.70
C VAL A 32 -2.21 2.93 -2.40
N TYR A 33 -2.02 2.74 -3.70
CA TYR A 33 -1.10 3.56 -4.49
C TYR A 33 -1.48 5.04 -4.40
N SER A 34 -2.75 5.35 -4.64
CA SER A 34 -3.23 6.73 -4.60
C SER A 34 -3.04 7.35 -3.22
N GLN A 35 -3.32 6.59 -2.17
CA GLN A 35 -3.17 7.08 -0.80
C GLN A 35 -1.71 7.37 -0.46
N ILE A 36 -0.80 6.48 -0.85
CA ILE A 36 0.62 6.70 -0.60
C ILE A 36 1.12 7.93 -1.36
N MET A 37 0.68 8.11 -2.61
CA MET A 37 1.07 9.29 -3.40
C MET A 37 0.57 10.58 -2.78
N GLN A 38 -0.66 10.59 -2.27
CA GLN A 38 -1.21 11.77 -1.58
C GLN A 38 -0.42 12.07 -0.31
N ASP A 39 -0.13 11.05 0.48
CA ASP A 39 0.62 11.22 1.72
C ASP A 39 2.05 11.66 1.45
N ASN A 40 2.63 11.26 0.32
CA ASN A 40 3.99 11.66 -0.05
C ASN A 40 4.14 13.17 -0.19
N ASP A 41 3.07 13.88 -0.55
CA ASP A 41 3.11 15.33 -0.64
C ASP A 41 3.37 15.99 0.73
N LEU A 42 3.09 15.28 1.81
CA LEU A 42 3.27 15.75 3.18
C LEU A 42 4.51 15.17 3.86
N ARG A 43 5.22 14.25 3.20
CA ARG A 43 6.38 13.57 3.78
C ARG A 43 7.67 14.28 3.41
N GLN A 44 8.59 14.34 4.37
CA GLN A 44 9.95 14.83 4.09
C GLN A 44 10.70 13.86 3.17
N LYS A 45 10.45 12.56 3.34
CA LYS A 45 11.07 11.51 2.52
C LYS A 45 9.96 10.66 1.90
N PRO A 46 9.48 11.04 0.70
CA PRO A 46 8.42 10.29 0.03
C PRO A 46 8.82 8.84 -0.24
N TYR A 47 7.87 7.94 -0.14
CA TYR A 47 8.08 6.53 -0.49
C TYR A 47 7.93 6.34 -1.99
N ARG A 48 8.88 5.65 -2.58
CA ARG A 48 8.82 5.26 -3.99
C ARG A 48 8.20 3.87 -4.07
N VAL A 49 7.00 3.82 -4.61
CA VAL A 49 6.27 2.57 -4.76
C VAL A 49 5.80 2.44 -6.20
N SER A 50 5.62 1.20 -6.66
CA SER A 50 4.99 0.91 -7.93
C SER A 50 3.73 0.09 -7.68
N GLU A 51 2.81 0.13 -8.63
CA GLU A 51 1.59 -0.66 -8.56
C GLU A 51 1.91 -2.16 -8.46
N THR A 52 2.91 -2.61 -9.22
CA THR A 52 3.36 -4.01 -9.20
C THR A 52 3.80 -4.43 -7.81
N ARG A 53 4.59 -3.60 -7.15
CA ARG A 53 5.06 -3.89 -5.78
C ARG A 53 3.90 -3.96 -4.81
N ILE A 54 2.96 -3.02 -4.92
CA ILE A 54 1.78 -2.99 -4.05
C ILE A 54 0.95 -4.26 -4.24
N LYS A 55 0.71 -4.65 -5.48
CA LYS A 55 -0.02 -5.90 -5.78
C LYS A 55 0.68 -7.10 -5.17
N LYS A 56 2.00 -7.17 -5.28
CA LYS A 56 2.79 -8.27 -4.73
C LYS A 56 2.65 -8.35 -3.22
N VAL A 57 2.76 -7.22 -2.53
CA VAL A 57 2.63 -7.18 -1.07
C VAL A 57 1.22 -7.61 -0.65
N ILE A 58 0.19 -7.07 -1.28
CA ILE A 58 -1.19 -7.39 -0.96
C ILE A 58 -1.46 -8.88 -1.20
N SER A 59 -0.94 -9.44 -2.29
CA SER A 59 -1.13 -10.85 -2.61
C SER A 59 -0.47 -11.78 -1.58
N SER A 60 0.54 -11.30 -0.87
CA SER A 60 1.22 -12.09 0.16
C SER A 60 0.60 -11.93 1.54
N MET A 61 -0.37 -11.04 1.70
CA MET A 61 -1.00 -10.78 3.01
C MET A 61 -2.07 -11.82 3.30
N PRO A 62 -1.94 -12.56 4.42
CA PRO A 62 -2.93 -13.58 4.76
C PRO A 62 -4.31 -12.99 5.06
N GLU A 63 -4.38 -11.72 5.44
CA GLU A 63 -5.64 -11.06 5.76
C GLU A 63 -6.59 -10.99 4.57
N PHE A 64 -6.05 -11.10 3.35
CA PHE A 64 -6.84 -10.97 2.12
C PHE A 64 -6.92 -12.27 1.31
N GLN A 65 -6.55 -13.38 1.93
CA GLN A 65 -6.58 -14.69 1.27
C GLN A 65 -7.70 -15.57 1.81
#